data_f6d3eb041e3b6e22b233b86b8d04836e
#
_entry.id   f6d3eb041e3b6e22b233b86b8d04836e
#
_cell.length_a   1.000
_cell.length_b   1.000
_cell.length_c   1.000
_cell.angle_alpha   90.00
_cell.angle_beta   90.00
_cell.angle_gamma   90.00
#
_symmetry.space_group_name_H-M   'P 1'
#
loop_
_entity.id
_entity.type
_entity.pdbx_description
1 polymer ?
#
loop_
_entity_poly.entity_id
_entity_poly.type
_entity_poly.pdbx_seq_one_letter_code
_entity_poly.pdbx_strand_id
1 'polypeptide(L)'
;VYGTPGEEGGEQGSAKESFVREGYFKDVDAALEVHPAVANTLTPRTLALDPIDIEFWGKAAHASTAPEQGVNALDALILTYNGINALRQHLPKDVQIHGIVADGGSAPNIVPDYSRGRFFIRAKTRAQVDLVNQKVRNIAAGAASMTGAKWKVSFFQNKIDDLVPNPKLDAVYRKHAEELGETLSEIDQFPTTDAGNVSHAVPTLHASLKSLEENAPAHSVAFRDGCARPYALDSIARGAKLL
;
A
#
# COMPACT_ATOMS: atom_id res chain seq x y z
N VAL A 1 -18.46 16.34 2.65
CA VAL A 1 -17.50 15.56 3.44
C VAL A 1 -17.63 14.11 3.07
N TYR A 2 -16.51 13.45 2.77
CA TYR A 2 -16.47 12.02 2.46
C TYR A 2 -15.88 11.24 3.65
N GLY A 3 -16.57 10.20 4.11
CA GLY A 3 -16.05 9.22 5.05
C GLY A 3 -15.40 8.07 4.26
N THR A 4 -14.08 7.94 4.32
CA THR A 4 -13.31 6.99 3.51
C THR A 4 -12.59 5.97 4.40
N PRO A 5 -13.26 4.87 4.83
CA PRO A 5 -12.70 3.89 5.75
C PRO A 5 -11.60 3.04 5.11
N GLY A 6 -10.80 2.36 5.98
CA GLY A 6 -9.83 1.37 5.56
C GLY A 6 -8.57 1.93 4.91
N GLU A 7 -8.15 3.16 5.26
CA GLU A 7 -6.91 3.74 4.73
C GLU A 7 -5.69 2.90 5.14
N GLU A 8 -5.67 2.43 6.39
CA GLU A 8 -4.59 1.60 6.96
C GLU A 8 -4.54 0.16 6.39
N GLY A 9 -5.37 -0.13 5.41
CA GLY A 9 -5.42 -1.42 4.72
C GLY A 9 -6.52 -2.36 5.21
N GLY A 10 -6.31 -3.65 4.97
CA GLY A 10 -7.30 -4.69 5.20
C GLY A 10 -7.91 -5.21 3.90
N GLU A 11 -8.79 -6.18 4.01
CA GLU A 11 -9.50 -6.73 2.84
C GLU A 11 -10.38 -5.64 2.22
N GLN A 12 -10.17 -5.36 0.92
CA GLN A 12 -10.82 -4.26 0.18
C GLN A 12 -10.59 -2.86 0.78
N GLY A 13 -9.52 -2.66 1.55
CA GLY A 13 -9.11 -1.37 2.10
C GLY A 13 -8.77 -0.33 1.03
N SER A 14 -8.45 0.89 1.49
CA SER A 14 -8.13 2.07 0.65
C SER A 14 -9.35 2.59 -0.11
N ALA A 15 -10.39 2.98 0.64
CA ALA A 15 -11.69 3.37 0.08
C ALA A 15 -11.66 4.62 -0.81
N LYS A 16 -10.65 5.52 -0.65
CA LYS A 16 -10.52 6.70 -1.51
C LYS A 16 -10.34 6.30 -2.98
N GLU A 17 -9.62 5.20 -3.27
CA GLU A 17 -9.52 4.66 -4.64
C GLU A 17 -10.89 4.24 -5.17
N SER A 18 -11.68 3.53 -4.37
CA SER A 18 -13.03 3.13 -4.76
C SER A 18 -13.90 4.35 -5.10
N PHE A 19 -13.81 5.42 -4.31
CA PHE A 19 -14.56 6.66 -4.55
C PHE A 19 -14.11 7.35 -5.84
N VAL A 20 -12.82 7.34 -6.16
CA VAL A 20 -12.30 7.85 -7.44
C VAL A 20 -12.86 7.03 -8.59
N ARG A 21 -12.74 5.70 -8.52
CA ARG A 21 -13.22 4.76 -9.54
C ARG A 21 -14.73 4.89 -9.81
N GLU A 22 -15.53 5.04 -8.76
CA GLU A 22 -16.98 5.22 -8.87
C GLU A 22 -17.38 6.64 -9.26
N GLY A 23 -16.40 7.56 -9.40
CA GLY A 23 -16.62 8.90 -9.92
C GLY A 23 -17.16 9.93 -8.91
N TYR A 24 -17.01 9.68 -7.62
CA TYR A 24 -17.47 10.64 -6.59
C TYR A 24 -16.71 11.97 -6.56
N PHE A 25 -15.58 12.06 -7.27
CA PHE A 25 -14.80 13.30 -7.36
C PHE A 25 -15.06 14.11 -8.64
N LYS A 26 -16.01 13.69 -9.51
CA LYS A 26 -16.27 14.37 -10.80
C LYS A 26 -16.74 15.83 -10.66
N ASP A 27 -17.47 16.13 -9.60
CA ASP A 27 -18.03 17.46 -9.32
C ASP A 27 -17.31 18.14 -8.13
N VAL A 28 -16.04 17.75 -7.88
CA VAL A 28 -15.21 18.28 -6.80
C VAL A 28 -14.09 19.11 -7.40
N ASP A 29 -13.93 20.36 -6.95
CA ASP A 29 -12.88 21.27 -7.44
C ASP A 29 -11.53 21.01 -6.76
N ALA A 30 -11.53 20.62 -5.47
CA ALA A 30 -10.36 20.27 -4.69
C ALA A 30 -10.71 19.35 -3.53
N ALA A 31 -9.77 18.52 -3.13
CA ALA A 31 -9.87 17.66 -1.95
C ALA A 31 -8.87 18.13 -0.88
N LEU A 32 -9.32 18.23 0.37
CA LEU A 32 -8.51 18.70 1.49
C LEU A 32 -8.58 17.66 2.61
N GLU A 33 -7.42 17.26 3.12
CA GLU A 33 -7.27 16.30 4.21
C GLU A 33 -6.13 16.70 5.14
N VAL A 34 -6.33 16.51 6.44
CA VAL A 34 -5.28 16.64 7.46
C VAL A 34 -5.10 15.32 8.17
N HIS A 35 -3.89 14.79 8.14
CA HIS A 35 -3.51 13.53 8.76
C HIS A 35 -2.93 13.76 10.17
N PRO A 36 -3.37 13.03 11.21
CA PRO A 36 -2.75 13.12 12.54
C PRO A 36 -1.31 12.59 12.51
N ALA A 37 -0.39 13.35 13.09
CA ALA A 37 1.03 13.01 13.09
C ALA A 37 1.75 13.51 14.35
N VAL A 38 3.05 13.26 14.42
CA VAL A 38 3.94 13.79 15.48
C VAL A 38 4.55 15.16 15.12
N ALA A 39 4.36 15.62 13.89
CA ALA A 39 4.83 16.91 13.39
C ALA A 39 3.86 17.49 12.37
N ASN A 40 3.87 18.82 12.22
CA ASN A 40 3.13 19.48 11.13
C ASN A 40 3.99 19.47 9.87
N THR A 41 3.42 19.01 8.76
CA THR A 41 4.11 19.01 7.46
C THR A 41 3.14 19.41 6.34
N LEU A 42 3.69 19.85 5.21
CA LEU A 42 2.95 19.98 3.97
C LEU A 42 2.69 18.60 3.34
N THR A 43 2.00 18.61 2.23
CA THR A 43 1.73 17.42 1.43
C THR A 43 3.03 16.69 1.07
N PRO A 44 3.26 15.44 1.52
CA PRO A 44 4.47 14.70 1.20
C PRO A 44 4.41 14.15 -0.23
N ARG A 45 5.56 13.74 -0.75
CA ARG A 45 5.59 12.77 -1.83
C ARG A 45 5.35 11.38 -1.26
N THR A 46 4.58 10.56 -1.96
CA THR A 46 4.26 9.20 -1.51
C THR A 46 4.69 8.16 -2.53
N LEU A 47 4.64 6.89 -2.14
CA LEU A 47 4.87 5.77 -3.06
C LEU A 47 3.54 5.23 -3.58
N ALA A 48 3.52 4.85 -4.85
CA ALA A 48 2.48 3.97 -5.38
C ALA A 48 2.68 2.54 -4.89
N LEU A 49 1.59 1.78 -4.77
CA LEU A 49 1.57 0.43 -4.22
C LEU A 49 0.59 -0.48 -4.96
N ASP A 50 1.05 -1.70 -5.31
CA ASP A 50 0.19 -2.83 -5.68
C ASP A 50 0.17 -3.90 -4.58
N PRO A 51 -0.99 -4.15 -3.95
CA PRO A 51 -1.21 -5.23 -2.99
C PRO A 51 -1.72 -6.48 -3.73
N ILE A 52 -0.85 -7.45 -3.98
CA ILE A 52 -1.20 -8.62 -4.78
C ILE A 52 -1.10 -9.94 -4.02
N ASP A 53 -2.04 -10.83 -4.29
CA ASP A 53 -1.92 -12.26 -4.02
C ASP A 53 -1.52 -12.99 -5.30
N ILE A 54 -0.53 -13.86 -5.20
CA ILE A 54 -0.12 -14.81 -6.24
C ILE A 54 -0.49 -16.20 -5.74
N GLU A 55 -1.40 -16.84 -6.43
CA GLU A 55 -1.96 -18.14 -6.07
C GLU A 55 -1.59 -19.20 -7.10
N PHE A 56 -1.26 -20.39 -6.64
CA PHE A 56 -0.99 -21.54 -7.46
C PHE A 56 -1.88 -22.72 -7.04
N TRP A 57 -2.38 -23.44 -8.05
CA TRP A 57 -3.14 -24.66 -7.88
C TRP A 57 -2.42 -25.79 -8.60
N GLY A 58 -2.11 -26.83 -7.86
CA GLY A 58 -1.46 -28.04 -8.31
C GLY A 58 -2.37 -29.25 -8.20
N LYS A 59 -1.78 -30.39 -7.81
CA LYS A 59 -2.46 -31.66 -7.58
C LYS A 59 -1.80 -32.40 -6.42
N ALA A 60 -2.57 -32.74 -5.39
CA ALA A 60 -2.07 -33.53 -4.27
C ALA A 60 -1.69 -34.97 -4.71
N ALA A 61 -0.65 -35.48 -4.08
CA ALA A 61 -0.21 -36.85 -4.18
C ALA A 61 0.55 -37.24 -2.91
N HIS A 62 0.76 -38.53 -2.66
CA HIS A 62 1.57 -39.01 -1.56
C HIS A 62 3.06 -38.75 -1.89
N ALA A 63 3.72 -37.92 -1.09
CA ALA A 63 5.04 -37.39 -1.43
C ALA A 63 6.17 -38.46 -1.52
N SER A 64 6.01 -39.65 -0.90
CA SER A 64 7.01 -40.71 -0.94
C SER A 64 6.62 -41.92 -1.83
N THR A 65 5.33 -42.16 -2.07
CA THR A 65 4.90 -43.36 -2.77
C THR A 65 4.44 -43.12 -4.19
N ALA A 66 4.02 -41.90 -4.51
CA ALA A 66 3.52 -41.54 -5.84
C ALA A 66 3.72 -40.02 -6.14
N PRO A 67 4.90 -39.45 -5.89
CA PRO A 67 5.16 -38.00 -6.09
C PRO A 67 4.95 -37.59 -7.56
N GLU A 68 5.24 -38.49 -8.51
CA GLU A 68 5.10 -38.23 -9.95
C GLU A 68 3.63 -38.01 -10.41
N GLN A 69 2.67 -38.35 -9.57
CA GLN A 69 1.24 -38.11 -9.86
C GLN A 69 0.79 -36.72 -9.36
N GLY A 70 1.64 -36.02 -8.61
CA GLY A 70 1.37 -34.71 -8.06
C GLY A 70 1.83 -33.57 -8.96
N VAL A 71 1.33 -32.37 -8.66
CA VAL A 71 1.85 -31.07 -9.15
C VAL A 71 2.00 -30.18 -7.94
N ASN A 72 3.24 -29.80 -7.63
CA ASN A 72 3.55 -29.07 -6.41
C ASN A 72 3.32 -27.57 -6.58
N ALA A 73 2.26 -27.04 -5.98
CA ALA A 73 1.93 -25.63 -5.99
C ALA A 73 2.93 -24.80 -5.17
N LEU A 74 3.50 -25.35 -4.08
CA LEU A 74 4.50 -24.66 -3.27
C LEU A 74 5.81 -24.46 -4.03
N ASP A 75 6.24 -25.43 -4.85
CA ASP A 75 7.43 -25.27 -5.69
C ASP A 75 7.26 -24.10 -6.68
N ALA A 76 6.06 -23.92 -7.25
CA ALA A 76 5.76 -22.78 -8.11
C ALA A 76 5.90 -21.44 -7.34
N LEU A 77 5.45 -21.39 -6.10
CA LEU A 77 5.61 -20.20 -5.26
C LEU A 77 7.07 -19.93 -4.89
N ILE A 78 7.84 -20.97 -4.54
CA ILE A 78 9.28 -20.86 -4.25
C ILE A 78 10.05 -20.37 -5.48
N LEU A 79 9.77 -20.92 -6.65
CA LEU A 79 10.37 -20.45 -7.93
C LEU A 79 10.00 -19.00 -8.21
N THR A 80 8.77 -18.58 -7.89
CA THR A 80 8.35 -17.18 -7.99
C THR A 80 9.17 -16.28 -7.07
N TYR A 81 9.41 -16.65 -5.80
CA TYR A 81 10.29 -15.92 -4.90
C TYR A 81 11.72 -15.83 -5.44
N ASN A 82 12.28 -16.91 -5.96
CA ASN A 82 13.62 -16.93 -6.56
C ASN A 82 13.69 -15.99 -7.78
N GLY A 83 12.68 -16.02 -8.63
CA GLY A 83 12.57 -15.11 -9.79
C GLY A 83 12.47 -13.64 -9.38
N ILE A 84 11.68 -13.32 -8.34
CA ILE A 84 11.59 -11.97 -7.77
C ILE A 84 12.95 -11.55 -7.19
N ASN A 85 13.67 -12.45 -6.49
CA ASN A 85 15.00 -12.16 -5.94
C ASN A 85 16.02 -11.85 -7.05
N ALA A 86 15.99 -12.60 -8.15
CA ALA A 86 16.82 -12.31 -9.32
C ALA A 86 16.44 -10.99 -9.99
N LEU A 87 15.13 -10.66 -10.06
CA LEU A 87 14.64 -9.41 -10.62
C LEU A 87 15.14 -8.19 -9.83
N ARG A 88 15.26 -8.26 -8.49
CA ARG A 88 15.69 -7.13 -7.65
C ARG A 88 17.03 -6.52 -8.07
N GLN A 89 17.96 -7.32 -8.59
CA GLN A 89 19.24 -6.83 -9.12
C GLN A 89 19.07 -5.81 -10.25
N HIS A 90 17.96 -5.88 -10.98
CA HIS A 90 17.70 -5.12 -12.20
C HIS A 90 16.59 -4.06 -12.05
N LEU A 91 16.22 -3.76 -10.80
CA LEU A 91 15.24 -2.72 -10.48
C LEU A 91 15.92 -1.45 -9.96
N PRO A 92 15.32 -0.27 -10.16
CA PRO A 92 15.73 0.95 -9.47
C PRO A 92 15.77 0.75 -7.94
N LYS A 93 16.69 1.44 -7.25
CA LYS A 93 16.90 1.29 -5.80
C LYS A 93 15.68 1.65 -4.95
N ASP A 94 14.79 2.46 -5.47
CA ASP A 94 13.55 2.93 -4.85
C ASP A 94 12.36 1.98 -5.06
N VAL A 95 12.54 0.91 -5.83
CA VAL A 95 11.52 -0.14 -5.98
C VAL A 95 11.66 -1.16 -4.87
N GLN A 96 10.54 -1.45 -4.21
CA GLN A 96 10.46 -2.43 -3.13
C GLN A 96 9.45 -3.53 -3.49
N ILE A 97 9.87 -4.79 -3.31
CA ILE A 97 8.97 -5.95 -3.41
C ILE A 97 9.17 -6.76 -2.12
N HIS A 98 8.15 -6.83 -1.29
CA HIS A 98 8.18 -7.63 -0.06
C HIS A 98 6.89 -8.42 0.07
N GLY A 99 6.97 -9.57 0.73
CA GLY A 99 5.81 -10.45 0.86
C GLY A 99 6.06 -11.59 1.82
N ILE A 100 5.01 -12.37 2.02
CA ILE A 100 4.98 -13.54 2.87
C ILE A 100 4.42 -14.74 2.10
N VAL A 101 4.75 -15.94 2.55
CA VAL A 101 4.01 -17.15 2.20
C VAL A 101 2.77 -17.18 3.10
N ALA A 102 1.60 -16.97 2.51
CA ALA A 102 0.33 -16.95 3.22
C ALA A 102 -0.29 -18.37 3.32
N ASP A 103 0.03 -19.25 2.36
CA ASP A 103 -0.31 -20.67 2.38
C ASP A 103 0.77 -21.47 1.64
N GLY A 104 1.21 -22.59 2.19
CA GLY A 104 2.27 -23.43 1.64
C GLY A 104 1.96 -24.93 1.70
N GLY A 105 0.70 -25.30 1.92
CA GLY A 105 0.27 -26.71 2.03
C GLY A 105 0.01 -27.13 3.47
N SER A 106 -0.46 -28.37 3.65
CA SER A 106 -1.01 -28.88 4.92
C SER A 106 -0.07 -29.81 5.70
N ALA A 107 0.72 -30.64 5.00
CA ALA A 107 1.59 -31.63 5.64
C ALA A 107 2.76 -32.01 4.71
N PRO A 108 3.94 -32.38 5.28
CA PRO A 108 5.15 -32.66 4.48
C PRO A 108 5.08 -33.97 3.68
N ASN A 109 4.18 -34.88 4.01
CA ASN A 109 3.98 -36.13 3.30
C ASN A 109 2.91 -36.05 2.18
N ILE A 110 2.38 -34.84 1.93
CA ILE A 110 1.42 -34.56 0.86
C ILE A 110 2.02 -33.49 -0.07
N VAL A 111 2.08 -33.76 -1.37
CA VAL A 111 2.43 -32.75 -2.38
C VAL A 111 1.43 -31.59 -2.29
N PRO A 112 1.84 -30.35 -2.01
CA PRO A 112 0.93 -29.22 -1.90
C PRO A 112 0.16 -28.96 -3.19
N ASP A 113 -1.16 -29.00 -3.12
CA ASP A 113 -2.07 -28.72 -4.24
C ASP A 113 -2.55 -27.27 -4.30
N TYR A 114 -2.21 -26.46 -3.28
CA TYR A 114 -2.45 -25.03 -3.23
C TYR A 114 -1.31 -24.32 -2.52
N SER A 115 -0.98 -23.15 -3.03
CA SER A 115 -0.13 -22.20 -2.33
C SER A 115 -0.50 -20.76 -2.64
N ARG A 116 -0.19 -19.84 -1.73
CA ARG A 116 -0.43 -18.42 -1.89
C ARG A 116 0.70 -17.59 -1.29
N GLY A 117 1.26 -16.72 -2.12
CA GLY A 117 2.13 -15.64 -1.67
C GLY A 117 1.40 -14.31 -1.70
N ARG A 118 1.55 -13.50 -0.66
CA ARG A 118 0.99 -12.16 -0.57
C ARG A 118 2.11 -11.13 -0.62
N PHE A 119 2.00 -10.15 -1.52
CA PHE A 119 3.08 -9.21 -1.82
C PHE A 119 2.59 -7.78 -1.89
N PHE A 120 3.48 -6.86 -1.50
CA PHE A 120 3.43 -5.46 -1.85
C PHE A 120 4.54 -5.13 -2.85
N ILE A 121 4.17 -4.44 -3.93
CA ILE A 121 5.10 -3.85 -4.90
C ILE A 121 4.98 -2.34 -4.77
N ARG A 122 6.08 -1.66 -4.41
CA ARG A 122 6.12 -0.21 -4.21
C ARG A 122 7.14 0.45 -5.12
N ALA A 123 6.80 1.62 -5.64
CA ALA A 123 7.71 2.50 -6.38
C ALA A 123 7.25 3.96 -6.29
N LYS A 124 8.08 4.89 -6.76
CA LYS A 124 7.78 6.33 -6.72
C LYS A 124 6.58 6.74 -7.55
N THR A 125 6.24 5.99 -8.60
CA THR A 125 5.12 6.33 -9.49
C THR A 125 4.28 5.10 -9.82
N ARG A 126 3.00 5.34 -10.11
CA ARG A 126 2.08 4.31 -10.59
C ARG A 126 2.64 3.56 -11.81
N ALA A 127 3.18 4.29 -12.78
CA ALA A 127 3.74 3.70 -13.98
C ALA A 127 4.92 2.74 -13.70
N GLN A 128 5.77 3.06 -12.72
CA GLN A 128 6.83 2.15 -12.29
C GLN A 128 6.29 0.89 -11.63
N VAL A 129 5.28 1.02 -10.77
CA VAL A 129 4.64 -0.14 -10.13
C VAL A 129 4.00 -1.05 -11.17
N ASP A 130 3.31 -0.49 -12.17
CA ASP A 130 2.68 -1.27 -13.26
C ASP A 130 3.72 -2.08 -14.06
N LEU A 131 4.86 -1.47 -14.40
CA LEU A 131 5.96 -2.15 -15.08
C LEU A 131 6.55 -3.29 -14.24
N VAL A 132 6.73 -3.08 -12.93
CA VAL A 132 7.27 -4.09 -12.02
C VAL A 132 6.27 -5.21 -11.79
N ASN A 133 4.98 -4.87 -11.61
CA ASN A 133 3.90 -5.85 -11.48
C ASN A 133 3.85 -6.77 -12.70
N GLN A 134 3.98 -6.22 -13.92
CA GLN A 134 4.01 -7.04 -15.13
C GLN A 134 5.21 -8.02 -15.14
N LYS A 135 6.39 -7.59 -14.68
CA LYS A 135 7.56 -8.48 -14.54
C LYS A 135 7.30 -9.59 -13.52
N VAL A 136 6.70 -9.26 -12.37
CA VAL A 136 6.33 -10.25 -11.34
C VAL A 136 5.31 -11.26 -11.87
N ARG A 137 4.31 -10.80 -12.63
CA ARG A 137 3.34 -11.69 -13.30
C ARG A 137 4.01 -12.64 -14.30
N ASN A 138 4.99 -12.16 -15.07
CA ASN A 138 5.74 -12.99 -16.01
C ASN A 138 6.58 -14.05 -15.27
N ILE A 139 7.14 -13.71 -14.10
CA ILE A 139 7.86 -14.66 -13.24
C ILE A 139 6.89 -15.74 -12.74
N ALA A 140 5.71 -15.36 -12.23
CA ALA A 140 4.70 -16.32 -11.77
C ALA A 140 4.23 -17.23 -12.89
N ALA A 141 4.01 -16.69 -14.10
CA ALA A 141 3.67 -17.47 -15.28
C ALA A 141 4.77 -18.49 -15.65
N GLY A 142 6.04 -18.08 -15.60
CA GLY A 142 7.21 -18.94 -15.80
C GLY A 142 7.27 -20.08 -14.77
N ALA A 143 7.11 -19.75 -13.48
CA ALA A 143 7.08 -20.73 -12.40
C ALA A 143 5.94 -21.75 -12.57
N ALA A 144 4.76 -21.28 -12.94
CA ALA A 144 3.61 -22.15 -13.25
C ALA A 144 3.91 -23.09 -14.44
N SER A 145 4.53 -22.57 -15.50
CA SER A 145 4.94 -23.36 -16.66
C SER A 145 5.97 -24.43 -16.30
N MET A 146 6.94 -24.12 -15.44
CA MET A 146 7.97 -25.09 -15.01
C MET A 146 7.40 -26.21 -14.15
N THR A 147 6.36 -25.96 -13.35
CA THR A 147 5.79 -26.93 -12.40
C THR A 147 4.54 -27.63 -12.92
N GLY A 148 3.91 -27.09 -13.95
CA GLY A 148 2.60 -27.54 -14.44
C GLY A 148 1.41 -27.03 -13.58
N ALA A 149 1.64 -26.15 -12.61
CA ALA A 149 0.59 -25.58 -11.78
C ALA A 149 -0.25 -24.57 -12.56
N LYS A 150 -1.53 -24.41 -12.19
CA LYS A 150 -2.35 -23.27 -12.58
C LYS A 150 -2.01 -22.08 -11.69
N TRP A 151 -2.21 -20.86 -12.17
CA TRP A 151 -1.89 -19.67 -11.40
C TRP A 151 -2.88 -18.54 -11.63
N LYS A 152 -2.93 -17.61 -10.65
CA LYS A 152 -3.70 -16.38 -10.72
C LYS A 152 -2.99 -15.29 -9.89
N VAL A 153 -3.08 -14.05 -10.35
CA VAL A 153 -2.73 -12.86 -9.56
C VAL A 153 -3.98 -12.01 -9.37
N SER A 154 -4.28 -11.71 -8.14
CA SER A 154 -5.42 -10.86 -7.75
C SER A 154 -4.96 -9.76 -6.80
N PHE A 155 -5.76 -8.70 -6.67
CA PHE A 155 -5.54 -7.66 -5.67
C PHE A 155 -6.35 -8.00 -4.42
N PHE A 156 -5.73 -7.97 -3.24
CA PHE A 156 -6.43 -8.22 -1.97
C PHE A 156 -6.94 -6.93 -1.30
N GLN A 157 -6.48 -5.77 -1.76
CA GLN A 157 -7.03 -4.45 -1.47
C GLN A 157 -6.92 -3.56 -2.71
N ASN A 158 -7.45 -2.35 -2.67
CA ASN A 158 -7.32 -1.39 -3.76
C ASN A 158 -5.86 -1.00 -4.01
N LYS A 159 -5.54 -0.67 -5.26
CA LYS A 159 -4.25 -0.10 -5.64
C LYS A 159 -4.13 1.31 -5.07
N ILE A 160 -2.93 1.69 -4.70
CA ILE A 160 -2.65 3.05 -4.23
C ILE A 160 -1.72 3.73 -5.23
N ASP A 161 -2.12 4.89 -5.72
CA ASP A 161 -1.30 5.71 -6.61
C ASP A 161 -0.38 6.64 -5.80
N ASP A 162 0.71 7.08 -6.41
CA ASP A 162 1.57 8.10 -5.83
C ASP A 162 0.83 9.44 -5.74
N LEU A 163 1.05 10.18 -4.66
CA LEU A 163 0.40 11.47 -4.45
C LEU A 163 1.11 12.55 -5.28
N VAL A 164 0.32 13.32 -6.01
CA VAL A 164 0.74 14.50 -6.78
C VAL A 164 0.55 15.75 -5.92
N PRO A 165 1.61 16.31 -5.30
CA PRO A 165 1.49 17.51 -4.47
C PRO A 165 0.97 18.71 -5.27
N ASN A 166 0.13 19.54 -4.65
CA ASN A 166 -0.35 20.79 -5.24
C ASN A 166 0.28 22.00 -4.53
N PRO A 167 1.32 22.64 -5.11
CA PRO A 167 2.02 23.74 -4.45
C PRO A 167 1.16 24.96 -4.12
N LYS A 168 0.04 25.15 -4.83
CA LYS A 168 -0.87 26.28 -4.55
C LYS A 168 -1.69 26.00 -3.29
N LEU A 169 -2.20 24.79 -3.12
CA LEU A 169 -2.91 24.39 -1.90
C LEU A 169 -1.96 24.35 -0.72
N ASP A 170 -0.74 23.82 -0.91
CA ASP A 170 0.29 23.83 0.12
C ASP A 170 0.67 25.25 0.57
N ALA A 171 0.71 26.23 -0.35
CA ALA A 171 0.99 27.61 0.00
C ALA A 171 -0.13 28.25 0.83
N VAL A 172 -1.39 27.95 0.53
CA VAL A 172 -2.55 28.42 1.32
C VAL A 172 -2.52 27.79 2.72
N TYR A 173 -2.30 26.48 2.81
CA TYR A 173 -2.19 25.78 4.08
C TYR A 173 -1.03 26.32 4.94
N ARG A 174 0.14 26.56 4.33
CA ARG A 174 1.29 27.17 5.01
C ARG A 174 0.92 28.52 5.64
N LYS A 175 0.24 29.39 4.88
CA LYS A 175 -0.18 30.70 5.37
C LYS A 175 -1.11 30.55 6.58
N HIS A 176 -2.11 29.68 6.52
CA HIS A 176 -3.01 29.45 7.65
C HIS A 176 -2.29 28.83 8.86
N ALA A 177 -1.33 27.93 8.63
CA ALA A 177 -0.51 27.36 9.69
C ALA A 177 0.30 28.45 10.41
N GLU A 178 0.96 29.35 9.68
CA GLU A 178 1.70 30.48 10.22
C GLU A 178 0.79 31.43 11.01
N GLU A 179 -0.40 31.77 10.50
CA GLU A 179 -1.40 32.61 11.19
C GLU A 179 -1.89 32.00 12.51
N LEU A 180 -1.95 30.65 12.60
CA LEU A 180 -2.31 29.93 13.81
C LEU A 180 -1.11 29.63 14.73
N GLY A 181 0.10 30.07 14.37
CA GLY A 181 1.32 29.84 15.14
C GLY A 181 1.86 28.41 15.06
N GLU A 182 1.45 27.64 14.07
CA GLU A 182 1.96 26.29 13.84
C GLU A 182 3.30 26.34 13.08
N THR A 183 4.24 25.51 13.51
CA THR A 183 5.55 25.39 12.84
C THR A 183 5.55 24.18 11.93
N LEU A 184 5.87 24.39 10.64
CA LEU A 184 5.96 23.31 9.65
C LEU A 184 7.38 22.72 9.62
N SER A 185 7.47 21.40 9.60
CA SER A 185 8.71 20.63 9.45
C SER A 185 8.83 20.09 8.03
N GLU A 186 10.04 19.86 7.57
CA GLU A 186 10.29 19.09 6.36
C GLU A 186 10.18 17.60 6.67
N ILE A 187 9.69 16.81 5.70
CA ILE A 187 9.60 15.37 5.79
C ILE A 187 10.48 14.73 4.71
N ASP A 188 11.34 13.81 5.13
CA ASP A 188 12.23 13.03 4.24
C ASP A 188 11.77 11.56 4.15
N GLN A 189 10.49 11.31 4.34
CA GLN A 189 9.89 9.98 4.23
C GLN A 189 8.87 9.97 3.11
N PHE A 190 8.74 8.81 2.46
CA PHE A 190 7.77 8.59 1.40
C PHE A 190 6.73 7.57 1.90
N PRO A 191 5.68 8.03 2.61
CA PRO A 191 4.60 7.16 3.04
C PRO A 191 3.81 6.63 1.83
N THR A 192 2.81 5.82 2.10
CA THR A 192 1.80 5.39 1.12
C THR A 192 0.43 5.76 1.67
N THR A 193 -0.40 6.40 0.88
CA THR A 193 -1.78 6.77 1.24
C THR A 193 -2.69 6.75 0.02
N ASP A 194 -3.93 6.33 0.19
CA ASP A 194 -4.93 6.32 -0.87
C ASP A 194 -5.43 7.73 -1.27
N ALA A 195 -5.01 8.78 -0.54
CA ALA A 195 -5.11 10.16 -1.00
C ALA A 195 -4.33 10.40 -2.31
N GLY A 196 -3.32 9.54 -2.60
CA GLY A 196 -2.65 9.51 -3.89
C GLY A 196 -3.63 9.37 -5.04
N ASN A 197 -4.55 8.41 -4.98
CA ASN A 197 -5.57 8.20 -6.02
C ASN A 197 -6.44 9.44 -6.23
N VAL A 198 -6.83 10.12 -5.15
CA VAL A 198 -7.61 11.36 -5.22
C VAL A 198 -6.83 12.47 -5.93
N SER A 199 -5.51 12.56 -5.67
CA SER A 199 -4.64 13.60 -6.25
C SER A 199 -4.47 13.50 -7.78
N HIS A 200 -4.72 12.33 -8.35
CA HIS A 200 -4.78 12.14 -9.80
C HIS A 200 -6.15 12.54 -10.41
N ALA A 201 -7.18 12.67 -9.58
CA ALA A 201 -8.52 13.06 -10.03
C ALA A 201 -8.78 14.56 -9.85
N VAL A 202 -8.36 15.14 -8.72
CA VAL A 202 -8.56 16.55 -8.36
C VAL A 202 -7.35 17.11 -7.62
N PRO A 203 -7.12 18.45 -7.65
CA PRO A 203 -6.12 19.09 -6.79
C PRO A 203 -6.32 18.69 -5.33
N THR A 204 -5.28 18.13 -4.69
CA THR A 204 -5.40 17.56 -3.35
C THR A 204 -4.36 18.16 -2.40
N LEU A 205 -4.80 18.54 -1.21
CA LEU A 205 -3.99 18.81 -0.04
C LEU A 205 -4.05 17.60 0.90
N HIS A 206 -2.90 17.07 1.29
CA HIS A 206 -2.75 16.01 2.29
C HIS A 206 -1.65 16.39 3.27
N ALA A 207 -1.93 17.37 4.12
CA ALA A 207 -1.00 17.84 5.13
C ALA A 207 -1.04 16.99 6.40
N SER A 208 0.04 17.01 7.18
CA SER A 208 0.03 16.40 8.51
C SER A 208 -0.08 17.47 9.60
N LEU A 209 -0.80 17.16 10.65
CA LEU A 209 -0.95 18.02 11.84
C LEU A 209 -0.44 17.27 13.06
N LYS A 210 0.42 17.95 13.84
CA LYS A 210 0.87 17.42 15.13
C LYS A 210 -0.32 17.24 16.06
N SER A 211 -0.63 15.97 16.31
CA SER A 211 -1.76 15.52 17.14
C SER A 211 -1.31 14.81 18.43
N LEU A 212 0.00 14.65 18.64
CA LEU A 212 0.57 14.04 19.84
C LEU A 212 1.55 15.00 20.53
N GLU A 213 1.49 15.07 21.87
CA GLU A 213 2.46 15.83 22.67
C GLU A 213 3.84 15.20 22.63
N GLU A 214 3.90 13.86 22.71
CA GLU A 214 5.12 13.08 22.72
C GLU A 214 5.36 12.41 21.36
N ASN A 215 6.61 12.24 20.98
CA ASN A 215 6.95 11.46 19.79
C ASN A 215 6.64 9.98 20.00
N ALA A 216 5.81 9.44 19.12
CA ALA A 216 5.50 8.02 19.09
C ALA A 216 5.60 7.51 17.63
N PRO A 217 6.19 6.34 17.38
CA PRO A 217 6.20 5.76 16.05
C PRO A 217 4.77 5.55 15.54
N ALA A 218 4.51 5.89 14.27
CA ALA A 218 3.25 5.54 13.62
C ALA A 218 2.95 4.04 13.76
N HIS A 219 1.68 3.65 13.81
CA HIS A 219 1.23 2.24 13.98
C HIS A 219 1.65 1.58 15.30
N SER A 220 2.04 2.38 16.32
CA SER A 220 2.35 1.87 17.66
C SER A 220 1.18 2.02 18.62
N VAL A 221 1.20 1.23 19.71
CA VAL A 221 0.25 1.37 20.84
C VAL A 221 0.33 2.78 21.44
N ALA A 222 1.54 3.35 21.57
CA ALA A 222 1.74 4.69 22.08
C ALA A 222 1.09 5.77 21.19
N PHE A 223 1.18 5.62 19.86
CA PHE A 223 0.51 6.53 18.92
C PHE A 223 -1.01 6.42 19.06
N ARG A 224 -1.56 5.20 19.05
CA ARG A 224 -3.00 4.95 19.25
C ARG A 224 -3.52 5.59 20.53
N ASP A 225 -2.84 5.35 21.65
CA ASP A 225 -3.27 5.85 22.95
C ASP A 225 -3.11 7.37 23.06
N GLY A 226 -2.11 7.94 22.39
CA GLY A 226 -1.90 9.39 22.25
C GLY A 226 -3.05 10.07 21.53
N CYS A 227 -3.61 9.46 20.48
CA CYS A 227 -4.74 10.00 19.71
C CYS A 227 -6.05 10.15 20.52
N ALA A 228 -6.17 9.51 21.68
CA ALA A 228 -7.32 9.64 22.57
C ALA A 228 -7.14 10.70 23.67
N ARG A 229 -5.97 11.37 23.74
CA ARG A 229 -5.67 12.37 24.77
C ARG A 229 -6.23 13.76 24.40
N PRO A 230 -6.45 14.67 25.39
CA PRO A 230 -7.00 15.99 25.14
C PRO A 230 -6.29 16.78 24.04
N TYR A 231 -4.95 16.75 23.97
CA TYR A 231 -4.18 17.43 22.94
C TYR A 231 -4.56 16.97 21.51
N ALA A 232 -4.76 15.65 21.32
CA ALA A 232 -5.18 15.11 20.04
C ALA A 232 -6.61 15.51 19.70
N LEU A 233 -7.52 15.55 20.68
CA LEU A 233 -8.89 16.03 20.49
C LEU A 233 -8.93 17.51 20.09
N ASP A 234 -8.10 18.36 20.72
CA ASP A 234 -7.97 19.77 20.36
C ASP A 234 -7.38 19.94 18.93
N SER A 235 -6.55 19.00 18.48
CA SER A 235 -5.99 19.05 17.12
C SER A 235 -7.06 18.91 16.04
N ILE A 236 -8.22 18.32 16.32
CA ILE A 236 -9.36 18.22 15.39
C ILE A 236 -9.87 19.63 15.03
N ALA A 237 -10.06 20.48 16.05
CA ALA A 237 -10.49 21.87 15.82
C ALA A 237 -9.42 22.71 15.12
N ARG A 238 -8.13 22.47 15.43
CA ARG A 238 -7.01 23.12 14.74
C ARG A 238 -6.96 22.70 13.27
N GLY A 239 -7.06 21.39 13.00
CA GLY A 239 -7.11 20.84 11.66
C GLY A 239 -8.26 21.42 10.82
N ALA A 240 -9.45 21.52 11.38
CA ALA A 240 -10.60 22.12 10.71
C ALA A 240 -10.43 23.61 10.38
N LYS A 241 -9.61 24.35 11.14
CA LYS A 241 -9.30 25.75 10.86
C LYS A 241 -8.19 25.92 9.81
N LEU A 242 -7.36 24.92 9.62
CA LEU A 242 -6.27 24.91 8.64
C LEU A 242 -6.77 24.58 7.22
N LEU A 243 -7.89 23.86 7.10
CA LEU A 243 -8.56 23.51 5.84
C LEU A 243 -9.59 24.56 5.41
#